data_c8b4d9528ad998e7583436e0067c66a2
#
_entry.id   c8b4d9528ad998e7583436e0067c66a2
#
_cell.length_a   1.000
_cell.length_b   1.000
_cell.length_c   1.000
_cell.angle_alpha   90.00
_cell.angle_beta   90.00
_cell.angle_gamma   90.00
#
_symmetry.space_group_name_H-M   'P 1'
#
loop_
_entity.id
_entity.type
_entity.pdbx_description
1 polymer ?
#
loop_
_entity_poly.entity_id
_entity_poly.type
_entity_poly.pdbx_seq_one_letter_code
_entity_poly.pdbx_strand_id
1 'polypeptide(L)'
;MENIREMLKKVAAGELSVDNAVLELKKEPFTAAGYDDLGFAKLDTHRKLRQGAAEVIYGAGKSSGTDRRNRGGNEKRKQETILITRVDEEKSRETEQLLAELYPTGSGYQYFKEAKVVICGSFPEKDGVGTIVVATGGTSDIPVAEEAALTAEALGNQVERLYDVGVAGLHRLISHMDSIMNARVIIAIAGMEGALASVIGGLADCPVIAVPTSIGYGAS
;
A
#
# COMPACT_ATOMS: atom_id res chain seq x y z
N MET A 1 -15.29 9.46 23.89
CA MET A 1 -16.33 8.42 23.86
C MET A 1 -17.75 8.97 24.02
N GLU A 2 -17.96 10.03 24.80
CA GLU A 2 -19.28 10.66 24.97
C GLU A 2 -19.82 11.27 23.66
N ASN A 3 -18.95 11.87 22.88
CA ASN A 3 -19.25 12.49 21.57
C ASN A 3 -19.76 11.44 20.52
N ILE A 4 -19.13 10.28 20.46
CA ILE A 4 -19.54 9.20 19.52
C ILE A 4 -20.91 8.64 19.89
N ARG A 5 -21.18 8.46 21.18
CA ARG A 5 -22.48 7.95 21.65
C ARG A 5 -23.61 8.92 21.32
N GLU A 6 -23.41 10.22 21.50
CA GLU A 6 -24.40 11.25 21.14
C GLU A 6 -24.62 11.31 19.63
N MET A 7 -23.53 11.19 18.84
CA MET A 7 -23.63 11.10 17.38
C MET A 7 -24.45 9.89 16.92
N LEU A 8 -24.19 8.71 17.50
CA LEU A 8 -24.95 7.50 17.19
C LEU A 8 -26.43 7.61 17.58
N LYS A 9 -26.75 8.31 18.68
CA LYS A 9 -28.14 8.61 19.04
C LYS A 9 -28.84 9.49 18.01
N LYS A 10 -28.17 10.51 17.49
CA LYS A 10 -28.68 11.36 16.40
C LYS A 10 -28.93 10.58 15.13
N VAL A 11 -28.04 9.63 14.80
CA VAL A 11 -28.23 8.73 13.65
C VAL A 11 -29.45 7.85 13.87
N ALA A 12 -29.59 7.25 15.05
CA ALA A 12 -30.75 6.40 15.40
C ALA A 12 -32.07 7.19 15.43
N ALA A 13 -32.03 8.47 15.79
CA ALA A 13 -33.18 9.37 15.75
C ALA A 13 -33.53 9.91 14.35
N GLY A 14 -32.70 9.64 13.33
CA GLY A 14 -32.85 10.19 11.99
C GLY A 14 -32.48 11.67 11.84
N GLU A 15 -31.88 12.27 12.87
CA GLU A 15 -31.42 13.66 12.88
C GLU A 15 -30.09 13.87 12.16
N LEU A 16 -29.31 12.79 12.00
CA LEU A 16 -28.02 12.78 11.30
C LEU A 16 -27.96 11.57 10.37
N SER A 17 -27.60 11.78 9.11
CA SER A 17 -27.38 10.65 8.19
C SER A 17 -26.11 9.89 8.55
N VAL A 18 -26.07 8.59 8.19
CA VAL A 18 -24.89 7.73 8.39
C VAL A 18 -23.66 8.34 7.72
N ASP A 19 -23.79 8.85 6.49
CA ASP A 19 -22.68 9.46 5.73
C ASP A 19 -22.12 10.71 6.43
N ASN A 20 -23.01 11.54 6.97
CA ASN A 20 -22.60 12.73 7.73
C ASN A 20 -21.93 12.34 9.06
N ALA A 21 -22.43 11.30 9.74
CA ALA A 21 -21.79 10.80 10.95
C ALA A 21 -20.38 10.25 10.67
N VAL A 22 -20.20 9.50 9.57
CA VAL A 22 -18.88 9.04 9.12
C VAL A 22 -17.95 10.21 8.78
N LEU A 23 -18.48 11.27 8.13
CA LEU A 23 -17.69 12.46 7.82
C LEU A 23 -17.22 13.18 9.10
N GLU A 24 -18.08 13.33 10.09
CA GLU A 24 -17.71 13.95 11.38
C GLU A 24 -16.67 13.10 12.14
N LEU A 25 -16.81 11.77 12.15
CA LEU A 25 -15.81 10.86 12.72
C LEU A 25 -14.45 10.96 12.00
N LYS A 26 -14.44 11.19 10.69
CA LYS A 26 -13.20 11.43 9.93
C LYS A 26 -12.51 12.75 10.28
N LYS A 27 -13.26 13.74 10.74
CA LYS A 27 -12.72 15.04 11.18
C LYS A 27 -12.21 15.03 12.62
N GLU A 28 -12.69 14.11 13.46
CA GLU A 28 -12.37 14.05 14.89
C GLU A 28 -10.85 14.11 15.20
N PRO A 29 -9.96 13.41 14.44
CA PRO A 29 -8.51 13.48 14.67
C PRO A 29 -7.89 14.86 14.53
N PHE A 30 -8.55 15.77 13.82
CA PHE A 30 -8.06 17.15 13.65
C PHE A 30 -8.49 18.07 14.81
N THR A 31 -9.40 17.61 15.66
CA THR A 31 -9.91 18.34 16.83
C THR A 31 -9.41 17.75 18.16
N ALA A 32 -8.92 16.51 18.15
CA ALA A 32 -8.29 15.82 19.28
C ALA A 32 -6.96 15.21 18.83
N ALA A 33 -6.07 14.87 19.75
CA ALA A 33 -4.79 14.22 19.41
C ALA A 33 -5.05 12.84 18.79
N GLY A 34 -5.17 12.76 17.46
CA GLY A 34 -5.38 11.55 16.68
C GLY A 34 -4.09 10.77 16.39
N TYR A 35 -3.10 10.86 17.26
CA TYR A 35 -1.83 10.18 17.14
C TYR A 35 -1.31 9.72 18.51
N ASP A 36 -0.52 8.65 18.52
CA ASP A 36 0.27 8.24 19.68
C ASP A 36 1.66 8.87 19.60
N ASP A 37 2.03 9.65 20.60
CA ASP A 37 3.34 10.26 20.70
C ASP A 37 4.34 9.29 21.34
N LEU A 38 5.25 8.77 20.53
CA LEU A 38 6.32 7.86 20.97
C LEU A 38 7.60 8.62 21.40
N GLY A 39 7.55 9.97 21.48
CA GLY A 39 8.66 10.85 21.79
C GLY A 39 9.60 11.13 20.61
N PHE A 40 9.89 10.15 19.78
CA PHE A 40 10.70 10.24 18.56
C PHE A 40 9.87 10.19 17.27
N ALA A 41 8.63 9.79 17.35
CA ALA A 41 7.68 9.71 16.24
C ALA A 41 6.25 9.90 16.75
N LYS A 42 5.40 10.42 15.89
CA LYS A 42 3.96 10.55 16.14
C LYS A 42 3.23 9.58 15.21
N LEU A 43 2.69 8.50 15.77
CA LEU A 43 2.03 7.45 15.02
C LEU A 43 0.57 7.84 14.77
N ASP A 44 0.17 8.00 13.52
CA ASP A 44 -1.20 8.34 13.12
C ASP A 44 -2.14 7.15 13.38
N THR A 45 -2.93 7.26 14.44
CA THR A 45 -3.83 6.17 14.86
C THR A 45 -5.19 6.23 14.18
N HIS A 46 -5.49 7.29 13.41
CA HIS A 46 -6.77 7.50 12.76
C HIS A 46 -6.72 7.43 11.23
N ARG A 47 -5.55 7.15 10.65
CA ARG A 47 -5.38 7.14 9.20
C ARG A 47 -6.30 6.14 8.50
N LYS A 48 -6.46 4.94 9.06
CA LYS A 48 -7.37 3.92 8.53
C LYS A 48 -8.82 4.40 8.47
N LEU A 49 -9.28 5.11 9.50
CA LEU A 49 -10.63 5.68 9.51
C LEU A 49 -10.82 6.79 8.47
N ARG A 50 -9.78 7.63 8.26
CA ARG A 50 -9.85 8.75 7.30
C ARG A 50 -9.64 8.32 5.86
N GLN A 51 -8.71 7.39 5.61
CA GLN A 51 -8.19 7.05 4.28
C GLN A 51 -8.46 5.59 3.87
N GLY A 52 -9.04 4.78 4.77
CA GLY A 52 -9.27 3.36 4.54
C GLY A 52 -8.03 2.47 4.65
N ALA A 53 -6.84 3.07 4.85
CA ALA A 53 -5.55 2.37 4.89
C ALA A 53 -4.77 2.73 6.14
N ALA A 54 -4.04 1.77 6.71
CA ALA A 54 -3.09 2.01 7.79
C ALA A 54 -1.90 2.86 7.31
N GLU A 55 -1.09 3.35 8.24
CA GLU A 55 0.12 4.10 7.91
C GLU A 55 1.16 3.19 7.24
N VAL A 56 1.72 3.68 6.12
CA VAL A 56 2.86 3.04 5.45
C VAL A 56 4.13 3.64 6.03
N ILE A 57 5.02 2.79 6.53
CA ILE A 57 6.30 3.22 7.10
C ILE A 57 7.33 3.33 5.98
N TYR A 58 7.87 4.53 5.79
CA TYR A 58 9.00 4.73 4.89
C TYR A 58 10.31 4.33 5.59
N GLY A 59 10.90 3.23 5.19
CA GLY A 59 12.06 2.62 5.85
C GLY A 59 13.40 3.28 5.51
N ALA A 60 13.57 3.95 4.36
CA ALA A 60 14.84 4.57 4.02
C ALA A 60 15.24 5.64 5.03
N GLY A 61 16.51 5.62 5.46
CA GLY A 61 17.05 6.57 6.42
C GLY A 61 16.62 6.38 7.88
N LYS A 62 15.76 5.39 8.18
CA LYS A 62 15.41 5.02 9.55
C LYS A 62 16.32 3.90 10.06
N SER A 63 16.63 3.89 11.35
CA SER A 63 17.31 2.75 11.97
C SER A 63 16.35 1.60 12.21
N SER A 64 16.86 0.36 12.26
CA SER A 64 16.10 -0.85 12.60
C SER A 64 15.34 -0.70 13.93
N GLY A 65 15.93 -0.02 14.89
CA GLY A 65 15.30 0.30 16.17
C GLY A 65 14.12 1.27 16.08
N THR A 66 14.09 2.16 15.06
CA THR A 66 12.95 3.05 14.80
C THR A 66 11.78 2.29 14.20
N ASP A 67 12.04 1.40 13.24
CA ASP A 67 11.02 0.56 12.61
C ASP A 67 10.37 -0.38 13.64
N ARG A 68 11.17 -0.95 14.54
CA ARG A 68 10.72 -1.75 15.67
C ARG A 68 9.76 -0.99 16.60
N ARG A 69 10.11 0.25 16.98
CA ARG A 69 9.28 1.06 17.89
C ARG A 69 7.97 1.50 17.24
N ASN A 70 7.99 1.83 15.96
CA ASN A 70 6.78 2.13 15.21
C ASN A 70 5.82 0.92 15.20
N ARG A 71 6.35 -0.30 15.07
CA ARG A 71 5.55 -1.51 15.16
C ARG A 71 4.98 -1.76 16.55
N GLY A 72 5.80 -1.61 17.61
CA GLY A 72 5.34 -1.82 18.99
C GLY A 72 4.16 -0.94 19.39
N GLY A 73 4.06 0.28 18.83
CA GLY A 73 2.89 1.15 18.95
C GLY A 73 1.62 0.57 18.31
N ASN A 74 1.77 -0.20 17.22
CA ASN A 74 0.65 -0.80 16.48
C ASN A 74 0.16 -2.15 17.05
N GLU A 75 0.95 -2.84 17.88
CA GLU A 75 0.57 -4.18 18.38
C GLU A 75 -0.59 -4.23 19.36
N LYS A 76 -0.87 -3.16 20.07
CA LYS A 76 -2.07 -3.06 20.89
C LYS A 76 -3.36 -3.19 20.08
N ARG A 77 -3.24 -3.12 18.75
CA ARG A 77 -4.32 -3.32 17.78
C ARG A 77 -4.11 -4.66 17.08
N LYS A 78 -4.63 -5.73 17.66
CA LYS A 78 -4.62 -7.07 17.08
C LYS A 78 -5.04 -7.03 15.61
N GLN A 79 -4.18 -7.58 14.71
CA GLN A 79 -4.45 -7.91 13.30
C GLN A 79 -4.30 -6.81 12.24
N GLU A 80 -3.51 -5.77 12.40
CA GLU A 80 -3.26 -4.85 11.29
C GLU A 80 -2.02 -5.26 10.49
N THR A 81 -2.14 -5.28 9.16
CA THR A 81 -1.02 -5.39 8.23
C THR A 81 -0.19 -4.11 8.31
N ILE A 82 1.10 -4.23 8.60
CA ILE A 82 2.03 -3.10 8.61
C ILE A 82 2.93 -3.23 7.39
N LEU A 83 2.93 -2.20 6.56
CA LEU A 83 3.77 -2.12 5.37
C LEU A 83 4.95 -1.18 5.62
N ILE A 84 6.17 -1.66 5.36
CA ILE A 84 7.40 -0.88 5.42
C ILE A 84 8.08 -0.95 4.07
N THR A 85 8.30 0.20 3.43
CA THR A 85 8.95 0.27 2.12
C THR A 85 10.40 0.71 2.22
N ARG A 86 11.19 0.48 1.16
CA ARG A 86 12.60 0.87 1.05
C ARG A 86 13.48 0.28 2.15
N VAL A 87 13.28 -0.99 2.46
CA VAL A 87 14.10 -1.77 3.41
C VAL A 87 15.13 -2.57 2.63
N ASP A 88 16.41 -2.33 2.84
CA ASP A 88 17.47 -3.17 2.29
C ASP A 88 17.61 -4.49 3.06
N GLU A 89 18.40 -5.44 2.52
CA GLU A 89 18.52 -6.78 3.07
C GLU A 89 19.20 -6.80 4.45
N GLU A 90 20.20 -5.95 4.67
CA GLU A 90 20.92 -5.86 5.94
C GLU A 90 19.97 -5.37 7.05
N LYS A 91 19.30 -4.27 6.78
CA LYS A 91 18.28 -3.70 7.67
C LYS A 91 17.12 -4.66 7.93
N SER A 92 16.71 -5.42 6.91
CA SER A 92 15.67 -6.44 7.08
C SER A 92 16.07 -7.49 8.09
N ARG A 93 17.30 -8.04 7.99
CA ARG A 93 17.82 -9.04 8.94
C ARG A 93 17.90 -8.52 10.37
N GLU A 94 18.40 -7.29 10.53
CA GLU A 94 18.46 -6.65 11.85
C GLU A 94 17.07 -6.46 12.46
N THR A 95 16.12 -5.98 11.64
CA THR A 95 14.74 -5.76 12.08
C THR A 95 14.07 -7.08 12.44
N GLU A 96 14.26 -8.13 11.66
CA GLU A 96 13.72 -9.47 11.93
C GLU A 96 14.25 -10.05 13.25
N GLN A 97 15.57 -9.96 13.50
CA GLN A 97 16.18 -10.39 14.75
C GLN A 97 15.61 -9.66 15.97
N LEU A 98 15.53 -8.34 15.88
CA LEU A 98 14.95 -7.51 16.94
C LEU A 98 13.47 -7.82 17.20
N LEU A 99 12.71 -8.18 16.17
CA LEU A 99 11.30 -8.55 16.31
C LEU A 99 11.15 -9.97 16.87
N ALA A 100 12.02 -10.91 16.53
CA ALA A 100 12.00 -12.26 17.07
C ALA A 100 12.24 -12.27 18.59
N GLU A 101 13.11 -11.40 19.10
CA GLU A 101 13.32 -11.22 20.53
C GLU A 101 12.07 -10.70 21.26
N LEU A 102 11.34 -9.80 20.63
CA LEU A 102 10.15 -9.17 21.23
C LEU A 102 8.88 -10.03 21.13
N TYR A 103 8.79 -10.82 20.07
CA TYR A 103 7.59 -11.58 19.71
C TYR A 103 7.92 -13.05 19.47
N PRO A 104 8.23 -13.81 20.53
CA PRO A 104 8.64 -15.23 20.41
C PRO A 104 7.58 -16.12 19.76
N THR A 105 6.30 -15.72 19.80
CA THR A 105 5.18 -16.45 19.18
C THR A 105 5.03 -16.18 17.68
N GLY A 106 5.94 -15.42 17.10
CA GLY A 106 5.95 -15.07 15.69
C GLY A 106 5.42 -13.67 15.42
N SER A 107 6.18 -12.94 14.62
CA SER A 107 5.90 -11.54 14.29
C SER A 107 5.09 -11.40 13.01
N GLY A 108 4.86 -12.50 12.24
CA GLY A 108 4.32 -12.41 10.89
C GLY A 108 5.21 -11.57 9.95
N TYR A 109 6.52 -11.52 10.23
CA TYR A 109 7.49 -10.76 9.43
C TYR A 109 7.77 -11.46 8.11
N GLN A 110 7.58 -10.75 7.00
CA GLN A 110 7.88 -11.22 5.64
C GLN A 110 8.66 -10.13 4.91
N TYR A 111 9.85 -10.49 4.41
CA TYR A 111 10.67 -9.60 3.59
C TYR A 111 10.62 -9.99 2.12
N PHE A 112 10.22 -9.04 1.29
CA PHE A 112 10.18 -9.16 -0.17
C PHE A 112 11.39 -8.44 -0.76
N LYS A 113 12.46 -9.19 -1.01
CA LYS A 113 13.78 -8.67 -1.38
C LYS A 113 13.75 -7.80 -2.64
N GLU A 114 13.07 -8.23 -3.69
CA GLU A 114 13.01 -7.51 -4.96
C GLU A 114 12.31 -6.15 -4.81
N ALA A 115 11.22 -6.12 -4.07
CA ALA A 115 10.47 -4.90 -3.79
C ALA A 115 11.11 -4.03 -2.72
N LYS A 116 12.06 -4.55 -1.93
CA LYS A 116 12.57 -3.92 -0.70
C LYS A 116 11.46 -3.56 0.28
N VAL A 117 10.47 -4.43 0.37
CA VAL A 117 9.27 -4.26 1.19
C VAL A 117 9.28 -5.29 2.32
N VAL A 118 8.87 -4.84 3.50
CA VAL A 118 8.53 -5.70 4.64
C VAL A 118 7.04 -5.60 4.89
N ILE A 119 6.41 -6.74 5.09
CA ILE A 119 5.04 -6.85 5.59
C ILE A 119 5.08 -7.57 6.93
N CYS A 120 4.48 -6.95 7.93
CA CYS A 120 4.29 -7.54 9.25
C CYS A 120 2.81 -7.82 9.48
N GLY A 121 2.50 -9.00 9.99
CA GLY A 121 1.12 -9.49 10.10
C GLY A 121 0.71 -10.32 8.89
N SER A 122 -0.59 -10.42 8.64
CA SER A 122 -1.17 -11.13 7.49
C SER A 122 -1.71 -10.15 6.46
N PHE A 123 -1.73 -10.56 5.20
CA PHE A 123 -2.47 -9.81 4.20
C PHE A 123 -3.97 -9.78 4.57
N PRO A 124 -4.63 -8.64 4.40
CA PRO A 124 -6.06 -8.53 4.65
C PRO A 124 -6.86 -9.35 3.64
N GLU A 125 -8.14 -9.58 3.93
CA GLU A 125 -9.07 -10.10 2.93
C GLU A 125 -9.14 -9.16 1.73
N LYS A 126 -9.29 -9.74 0.53
CA LYS A 126 -9.39 -8.99 -0.71
C LYS A 126 -10.83 -8.51 -0.89
N ASP A 127 -11.13 -7.36 -0.32
CA ASP A 127 -12.45 -6.71 -0.34
C ASP A 127 -12.52 -5.53 -1.34
N GLY A 128 -11.45 -5.27 -2.06
CA GLY A 128 -11.38 -4.27 -3.13
C GLY A 128 -12.30 -4.59 -4.31
N VAL A 129 -12.79 -3.55 -4.99
CA VAL A 129 -13.70 -3.68 -6.13
C VAL A 129 -12.93 -3.90 -7.43
N GLY A 130 -12.91 -5.15 -7.92
CA GLY A 130 -12.25 -5.52 -9.16
C GLY A 130 -10.75 -5.78 -8.99
N THR A 131 -10.02 -5.88 -10.11
CA THR A 131 -8.61 -6.23 -10.15
C THR A 131 -7.75 -5.01 -10.50
N ILE A 132 -6.65 -4.82 -9.78
CA ILE A 132 -5.59 -3.90 -10.16
C ILE A 132 -4.57 -4.69 -11.00
N VAL A 133 -4.31 -4.24 -12.22
CA VAL A 133 -3.26 -4.80 -13.06
C VAL A 133 -1.98 -3.98 -12.87
N VAL A 134 -0.87 -4.65 -12.60
CA VAL A 134 0.47 -4.02 -12.53
C VAL A 134 1.29 -4.54 -13.69
N ALA A 135 1.62 -3.65 -14.64
CA ALA A 135 2.31 -3.99 -15.89
C ALA A 135 3.69 -3.35 -15.95
N THR A 136 4.71 -4.10 -16.42
CA THR A 136 6.07 -3.56 -16.62
C THR A 136 6.49 -3.53 -18.09
N GLY A 137 7.26 -2.49 -18.47
CA GLY A 137 7.90 -2.39 -19.76
C GLY A 137 8.97 -3.46 -19.94
N GLY A 138 9.82 -3.65 -18.96
CA GLY A 138 10.89 -4.64 -18.95
C GLY A 138 11.06 -5.31 -17.59
N THR A 139 11.95 -6.32 -17.55
CA THR A 139 12.28 -7.05 -16.32
C THR A 139 12.99 -6.18 -15.30
N SER A 140 13.69 -5.16 -15.72
CA SER A 140 14.36 -4.20 -14.82
C SER A 140 13.38 -3.32 -14.04
N ASP A 141 12.12 -3.23 -14.46
CA ASP A 141 11.07 -2.47 -13.80
C ASP A 141 10.36 -3.30 -12.70
N ILE A 142 10.61 -4.61 -12.64
CA ILE A 142 9.96 -5.54 -11.71
C ILE A 142 10.09 -5.11 -10.24
N PRO A 143 11.24 -4.62 -9.74
CA PRO A 143 11.33 -4.19 -8.35
C PRO A 143 10.33 -3.09 -7.97
N VAL A 144 10.09 -2.13 -8.88
CA VAL A 144 9.11 -1.06 -8.66
C VAL A 144 7.68 -1.60 -8.77
N ALA A 145 7.47 -2.55 -9.68
CA ALA A 145 6.17 -3.21 -9.85
C ALA A 145 5.79 -4.08 -8.65
N GLU A 146 6.74 -4.81 -8.08
CA GLU A 146 6.50 -5.60 -6.87
C GLU A 146 6.20 -4.69 -5.66
N GLU A 147 6.89 -3.55 -5.51
CA GLU A 147 6.55 -2.57 -4.47
C GLU A 147 5.10 -2.09 -4.62
N ALA A 148 4.66 -1.78 -5.84
CA ALA A 148 3.29 -1.35 -6.12
C ALA A 148 2.27 -2.48 -5.89
N ALA A 149 2.56 -3.69 -6.37
CA ALA A 149 1.70 -4.86 -6.24
C ALA A 149 1.49 -5.27 -4.78
N LEU A 150 2.58 -5.40 -4.01
CA LEU A 150 2.54 -5.74 -2.59
C LEU A 150 1.84 -4.66 -1.77
N THR A 151 2.03 -3.39 -2.13
CA THR A 151 1.30 -2.28 -1.49
C THR A 151 -0.20 -2.41 -1.72
N ALA A 152 -0.63 -2.66 -2.95
CA ALA A 152 -2.04 -2.83 -3.26
C ALA A 152 -2.65 -4.07 -2.57
N GLU A 153 -1.92 -5.19 -2.50
CA GLU A 153 -2.33 -6.40 -1.78
C GLU A 153 -2.42 -6.18 -0.27
N ALA A 154 -1.45 -5.46 0.32
CA ALA A 154 -1.48 -5.08 1.73
C ALA A 154 -2.65 -4.14 2.09
N LEU A 155 -3.24 -3.50 1.09
CA LEU A 155 -4.44 -2.67 1.20
C LEU A 155 -5.74 -3.42 0.87
N GLY A 156 -5.70 -4.76 0.71
CA GLY A 156 -6.88 -5.59 0.48
C GLY A 156 -7.36 -5.66 -0.97
N ASN A 157 -6.50 -5.34 -1.94
CA ASN A 157 -6.88 -5.40 -3.33
C ASN A 157 -6.46 -6.72 -4.00
N GLN A 158 -7.25 -7.14 -4.99
CA GLN A 158 -6.85 -8.19 -5.93
C GLN A 158 -5.87 -7.60 -6.93
N VAL A 159 -4.69 -8.24 -7.08
CA VAL A 159 -3.65 -7.77 -8.01
C VAL A 159 -3.31 -8.86 -9.01
N GLU A 160 -3.16 -8.47 -10.27
CA GLU A 160 -2.61 -9.29 -11.35
C GLU A 160 -1.34 -8.63 -11.88
N ARG A 161 -0.29 -9.43 -12.10
CA ARG A 161 1.03 -8.98 -12.52
C ARG A 161 1.28 -9.33 -13.97
N LEU A 162 1.54 -8.34 -14.84
CA LEU A 162 1.89 -8.49 -16.25
C LEU A 162 3.31 -7.96 -16.48
N TYR A 163 4.30 -8.83 -16.33
CA TYR A 163 5.69 -8.42 -16.44
C TYR A 163 6.26 -8.61 -17.84
N ASP A 164 7.21 -7.72 -18.20
CA ASP A 164 7.93 -7.73 -19.49
C ASP A 164 7.00 -7.65 -20.71
N VAL A 165 6.00 -6.77 -20.65
CA VAL A 165 5.03 -6.51 -21.73
C VAL A 165 5.31 -5.19 -22.47
N GLY A 166 6.58 -4.83 -22.58
CA GLY A 166 7.03 -3.58 -23.21
C GLY A 166 6.65 -3.45 -24.69
N VAL A 167 6.56 -2.20 -25.15
CA VAL A 167 6.07 -1.84 -26.49
C VAL A 167 6.95 -2.34 -27.65
N ALA A 168 8.22 -2.67 -27.38
CA ALA A 168 9.10 -3.28 -28.36
C ALA A 168 8.62 -4.68 -28.81
N GLY A 169 7.73 -5.30 -28.04
CA GLY A 169 7.12 -6.57 -28.37
C GLY A 169 5.62 -6.57 -28.08
N LEU A 170 4.84 -5.74 -28.79
CA LEU A 170 3.42 -5.53 -28.57
C LEU A 170 2.58 -6.82 -28.50
N HIS A 171 3.01 -7.88 -29.20
CA HIS A 171 2.33 -9.17 -29.14
C HIS A 171 2.28 -9.75 -27.70
N ARG A 172 3.28 -9.46 -26.86
CA ARG A 172 3.29 -9.85 -25.45
C ARG A 172 2.19 -9.14 -24.67
N LEU A 173 2.04 -7.84 -24.87
CA LEU A 173 0.97 -7.05 -24.25
C LEU A 173 -0.41 -7.49 -24.75
N ILE A 174 -0.55 -7.68 -26.07
CA ILE A 174 -1.81 -8.06 -26.71
C ILE A 174 -2.28 -9.46 -26.25
N SER A 175 -1.36 -10.37 -25.92
CA SER A 175 -1.74 -11.68 -25.37
C SER A 175 -2.42 -11.62 -24.00
N HIS A 176 -2.40 -10.47 -23.33
CA HIS A 176 -3.05 -10.20 -22.03
C HIS A 176 -4.26 -9.25 -22.15
N MET A 177 -4.90 -9.18 -23.34
CA MET A 177 -6.02 -8.25 -23.55
C MET A 177 -7.17 -8.48 -22.57
N ASP A 178 -7.46 -9.72 -22.21
CA ASP A 178 -8.54 -10.04 -21.25
C ASP A 178 -8.25 -9.42 -19.87
N SER A 179 -7.01 -9.49 -19.40
CA SER A 179 -6.60 -8.85 -18.13
C SER A 179 -6.70 -7.33 -18.20
N ILE A 180 -6.29 -6.73 -19.34
CA ILE A 180 -6.36 -5.28 -19.56
C ILE A 180 -7.81 -4.80 -19.58
N MET A 181 -8.68 -5.48 -20.31
CA MET A 181 -10.09 -5.10 -20.46
C MET A 181 -10.93 -5.31 -19.19
N ASN A 182 -10.54 -6.26 -18.34
CA ASN A 182 -11.24 -6.54 -17.07
C ASN A 182 -10.63 -5.81 -15.87
N ALA A 183 -9.57 -5.04 -16.06
CA ALA A 183 -8.94 -4.29 -15.00
C ALA A 183 -9.84 -3.16 -14.48
N ARG A 184 -9.81 -2.92 -13.17
CA ARG A 184 -10.43 -1.74 -12.56
C ARG A 184 -9.52 -0.53 -12.57
N VAL A 185 -8.21 -0.77 -12.44
CA VAL A 185 -7.12 0.22 -12.55
C VAL A 185 -5.91 -0.52 -13.09
N ILE A 186 -5.12 0.16 -13.92
CA ILE A 186 -3.84 -0.36 -14.40
C ILE A 186 -2.72 0.55 -13.92
N ILE A 187 -1.66 -0.04 -13.35
CA ILE A 187 -0.42 0.64 -13.01
C ILE A 187 0.62 0.21 -14.05
N ALA A 188 0.96 1.13 -14.95
CA ALA A 188 1.92 0.89 -16.03
C ALA A 188 3.27 1.48 -15.64
N ILE A 189 4.27 0.61 -15.46
CA ILE A 189 5.60 0.94 -14.95
C ILE A 189 6.62 0.71 -16.05
N ALA A 190 7.29 1.78 -16.47
CA ALA A 190 8.28 1.70 -17.53
C ALA A 190 9.30 2.84 -17.42
N GLY A 191 10.55 2.54 -17.77
CA GLY A 191 11.60 3.52 -17.98
C GLY A 191 11.58 4.12 -19.39
N MET A 192 12.68 4.69 -19.82
CA MET A 192 12.88 5.34 -21.13
C MET A 192 11.83 6.43 -21.39
N GLU A 193 11.11 6.33 -22.50
CA GLU A 193 10.06 7.26 -22.92
C GLU A 193 8.68 7.00 -22.27
N GLY A 194 8.55 5.93 -21.48
CA GLY A 194 7.31 5.59 -20.79
C GLY A 194 6.14 5.19 -21.71
N ALA A 195 6.41 4.79 -22.96
CA ALA A 195 5.41 4.55 -23.99
C ALA A 195 4.37 3.47 -23.62
N LEU A 196 4.71 2.54 -22.72
CA LEU A 196 3.80 1.49 -22.26
C LEU A 196 2.49 2.07 -21.71
N ALA A 197 2.56 3.12 -20.90
CA ALA A 197 1.37 3.74 -20.32
C ALA A 197 0.44 4.32 -21.38
N SER A 198 0.99 4.93 -22.45
CA SER A 198 0.22 5.47 -23.57
C SER A 198 -0.47 4.37 -24.37
N VAL A 199 0.23 3.26 -24.63
CA VAL A 199 -0.33 2.13 -25.37
C VAL A 199 -1.43 1.44 -24.56
N ILE A 200 -1.20 1.17 -23.29
CA ILE A 200 -2.21 0.59 -22.40
C ILE A 200 -3.43 1.53 -22.29
N GLY A 201 -3.20 2.84 -22.16
CA GLY A 201 -4.27 3.84 -22.11
C GLY A 201 -5.14 3.91 -23.37
N GLY A 202 -4.59 3.50 -24.53
CA GLY A 202 -5.35 3.34 -25.77
C GLY A 202 -6.14 2.03 -25.88
N LEU A 203 -5.85 1.05 -25.02
CA LEU A 203 -6.46 -0.28 -25.01
C LEU A 203 -7.49 -0.44 -23.87
N ALA A 204 -7.23 0.18 -22.71
CA ALA A 204 -8.03 0.04 -21.51
C ALA A 204 -9.18 1.05 -21.46
N ASP A 205 -10.29 0.68 -20.83
CA ASP A 205 -11.41 1.57 -20.52
C ASP A 205 -11.44 2.01 -19.04
N CYS A 206 -10.35 1.74 -18.31
CA CYS A 206 -10.18 2.09 -16.90
C CYS A 206 -9.04 3.10 -16.71
N PRO A 207 -8.92 3.73 -15.52
CA PRO A 207 -7.80 4.61 -15.20
C PRO A 207 -6.45 3.89 -15.32
N VAL A 208 -5.48 4.54 -15.97
CA VAL A 208 -4.10 4.09 -16.09
C VAL A 208 -3.18 5.04 -15.35
N ILE A 209 -2.45 4.51 -14.37
CA ILE A 209 -1.44 5.24 -13.59
C ILE A 209 -0.08 4.97 -14.22
N ALA A 210 0.53 5.98 -14.82
CA ALA A 210 1.87 5.89 -15.35
C ALA A 210 2.92 6.10 -14.25
N VAL A 211 3.83 5.15 -14.11
CA VAL A 211 4.95 5.22 -13.17
C VAL A 211 6.27 5.17 -13.95
N PRO A 212 6.93 6.31 -14.16
CA PRO A 212 8.22 6.33 -14.80
C PRO A 212 9.30 5.77 -13.86
N THR A 213 10.23 4.98 -14.42
CA THR A 213 11.41 4.50 -13.72
C THR A 213 12.68 5.13 -14.28
N SER A 214 13.72 5.25 -13.46
CA SER A 214 15.03 5.75 -13.89
C SER A 214 15.88 4.72 -14.64
N ILE A 215 15.25 3.67 -15.20
CA ILE A 215 15.91 2.59 -15.89
C ILE A 215 16.04 2.91 -17.38
N GLY A 216 17.27 2.79 -17.90
CA GLY A 216 17.57 3.04 -19.29
C GLY A 216 17.96 4.50 -19.57
N TYR A 217 17.74 4.95 -20.79
CA TYR A 217 17.93 6.32 -21.26
C TYR A 217 16.55 6.94 -21.54
N GLY A 218 16.42 8.23 -21.39
CA GLY A 218 15.16 8.92 -21.68
C GLY A 218 14.94 10.13 -20.78
N ALA A 219 13.71 10.54 -20.63
CA ALA A 219 13.30 11.78 -19.97
C ALA A 219 13.01 11.63 -18.46
N SER A 220 13.30 10.47 -17.86
CA SER A 220 13.09 10.21 -16.43
C SER A 220 14.32 10.45 -15.60
#